data_4b04a4a95afc0c6c96985d0ada108f41
#
_entry.id   4b04a4a95afc0c6c96985d0ada108f41
#
_cell.length_a   1.000
_cell.length_b   1.000
_cell.length_c   1.000
_cell.angle_alpha   90.00
_cell.angle_beta   90.00
_cell.angle_gamma   90.00
#
_symmetry.space_group_name_H-M   'P 1'
#
loop_
_entity.id
_entity.type
_entity.pdbx_description
1 polymer ?
#
loop_
_entity_poly.entity_id
_entity_poly.type
_entity_poly.pdbx_seq_one_letter_code
_entity_poly.pdbx_strand_id
1 'polypeptide(L)'
;LAGRGVISQGSPMLLPRPNAPMVKVLTSEGYSHKVTPDHRIWVVGKGWVEAQDIQPNDKIELQTQSLFGIESNEALAFIAGLIAGDGTYSADSANVRIDLWKGKTDHLVSEVEQLVHSVLANQAINTSVPIPATNTPVFKDCGDKYSLNSHQLAALLADHGFTRDTKLKVPEFVFKGTKETIEQYIRGLLLTDGTVQATNKGAATVSLASINKPLLEDVQLLLINLGITSRIKLMRKACVK
;
A
#
# COMPACT_ATOMS: atom_id res chain seq x y z
N LEU A 1 26.09 1.91 2.00
CA LEU A 1 25.27 2.34 3.13
C LEU A 1 24.56 3.64 2.76
N ALA A 2 23.26 3.55 2.52
CA ALA A 2 22.41 4.72 2.40
C ALA A 2 21.98 5.15 3.81
N GLY A 3 22.21 6.37 4.16
CA GLY A 3 21.75 6.99 5.40
C GLY A 3 21.82 8.51 5.26
N ARG A 4 20.98 9.24 6.01
CA ARG A 4 20.94 10.70 6.00
C ARG A 4 20.67 11.31 4.61
N GLY A 5 19.79 10.67 3.83
CA GLY A 5 19.45 11.14 2.49
C GLY A 5 20.50 10.87 1.41
N VAL A 6 21.56 10.14 1.70
CA VAL A 6 22.58 9.78 0.72
C VAL A 6 22.26 8.41 0.13
N ILE A 7 22.11 8.37 -1.19
CA ILE A 7 22.01 7.13 -1.96
C ILE A 7 23.42 6.73 -2.37
N SER A 8 23.86 5.53 -2.00
CA SER A 8 25.11 4.97 -2.47
C SER A 8 24.84 3.69 -3.28
N GLN A 9 25.59 3.52 -4.36
CA GLN A 9 25.59 2.24 -5.08
C GLN A 9 26.20 1.17 -4.18
N GLY A 10 25.44 0.11 -3.92
CA GLY A 10 25.94 -1.09 -3.25
C GLY A 10 26.67 -2.00 -4.23
N SER A 11 27.61 -2.81 -3.73
CA SER A 11 28.17 -3.91 -4.50
C SER A 11 27.07 -4.94 -4.84
N PRO A 12 26.98 -5.44 -6.08
CA PRO A 12 26.06 -6.50 -6.44
C PRO A 12 26.41 -7.85 -5.79
N MET A 13 27.53 -7.94 -5.06
CA MET A 13 27.98 -9.17 -4.44
C MET A 13 27.22 -9.42 -3.14
N LEU A 14 26.21 -10.30 -3.22
CA LEU A 14 25.51 -10.85 -2.06
C LEU A 14 26.29 -12.05 -1.54
N LEU A 15 26.74 -11.99 -0.29
CA LEU A 15 27.23 -13.15 0.43
C LEU A 15 26.06 -13.69 1.28
N PRO A 16 25.35 -14.73 0.85
CA PRO A 16 24.26 -15.29 1.63
C PRO A 16 24.82 -15.92 2.91
N ARG A 17 24.28 -15.54 4.06
CA ARG A 17 24.53 -16.17 5.36
C ARG A 17 23.25 -16.87 5.80
N PRO A 18 22.98 -18.10 5.30
CA PRO A 18 21.76 -18.82 5.56
C PRO A 18 21.66 -19.12 7.02
N ASN A 19 21.34 -18.92 7.97
CA ASN A 19 21.32 -19.16 9.42
C ASN A 19 21.99 -18.06 10.25
N ALA A 20 22.19 -16.86 9.71
CA ALA A 20 22.66 -15.75 10.51
C ALA A 20 21.60 -15.41 11.59
N PRO A 21 22.00 -15.17 12.85
CA PRO A 21 21.09 -14.67 13.86
C PRO A 21 20.53 -13.32 13.41
N MET A 22 19.26 -13.08 13.71
CA MET A 22 18.58 -11.83 13.36
C MET A 22 18.04 -11.14 14.60
N VAL A 23 18.20 -9.84 14.67
CA VAL A 23 17.54 -8.99 15.65
C VAL A 23 16.46 -8.16 14.97
N LYS A 24 15.37 -7.88 15.68
CA LYS A 24 14.32 -6.99 15.21
C LYS A 24 14.40 -5.67 15.97
N VAL A 25 14.77 -4.60 15.27
CA VAL A 25 14.68 -3.26 15.81
C VAL A 25 13.26 -2.74 15.56
N LEU A 26 12.60 -2.27 16.62
CA LEU A 26 11.23 -1.80 16.60
C LEU A 26 11.16 -0.41 17.24
N THR A 27 10.59 0.56 16.54
CA THR A 27 10.37 1.91 17.08
C THR A 27 9.01 2.03 17.77
N SER A 28 8.85 3.07 18.58
CA SER A 28 7.57 3.41 19.25
C SER A 28 6.46 3.79 18.26
N GLU A 29 6.83 4.21 17.05
CA GLU A 29 5.91 4.55 15.96
C GLU A 29 5.44 3.31 15.18
N GLY A 30 6.08 2.15 15.37
CA GLY A 30 5.74 0.90 14.72
C GLY A 30 6.66 0.54 13.53
N TYR A 31 7.62 1.38 13.16
CA TYR A 31 8.63 1.00 12.17
C TYR A 31 9.45 -0.17 12.68
N SER A 32 9.68 -1.16 11.85
CA SER A 32 10.47 -2.33 12.25
C SER A 32 11.44 -2.76 11.16
N HIS A 33 12.62 -3.18 11.57
CA HIS A 33 13.64 -3.69 10.66
C HIS A 33 14.28 -4.95 11.25
N LYS A 34 14.35 -6.01 10.45
CA LYS A 34 15.05 -7.25 10.80
C LYS A 34 16.43 -7.23 10.16
N VAL A 35 17.46 -7.29 10.96
CA VAL A 35 18.87 -7.19 10.52
C VAL A 35 19.74 -8.15 11.31
N THR A 36 20.98 -8.39 10.83
CA THR A 36 21.99 -9.09 11.62
C THR A 36 22.41 -8.22 12.82
N PRO A 37 22.89 -8.82 13.94
CA PRO A 37 23.30 -8.06 15.13
C PRO A 37 24.34 -6.97 14.86
N ASP A 38 25.27 -7.23 13.95
CA ASP A 38 26.37 -6.35 13.54
C ASP A 38 25.94 -5.27 12.52
N HIS A 39 24.68 -5.27 12.08
CA HIS A 39 24.18 -4.26 11.15
C HIS A 39 24.13 -2.88 11.81
N ARG A 40 24.75 -1.89 11.19
CA ARG A 40 24.84 -0.54 11.74
C ARG A 40 23.63 0.31 11.35
N ILE A 41 23.04 0.94 12.35
CA ILE A 41 21.90 1.86 12.22
C ILE A 41 22.32 3.21 12.80
N TRP A 42 21.90 4.30 12.14
CA TRP A 42 22.21 5.64 12.61
C TRP A 42 21.30 6.02 13.77
N VAL A 43 21.93 6.31 14.92
CA VAL A 43 21.27 6.77 16.14
C VAL A 43 21.61 8.25 16.36
N VAL A 44 20.60 9.08 16.54
CA VAL A 44 20.78 10.52 16.75
C VAL A 44 21.60 10.78 18.01
N GLY A 45 22.68 11.54 17.86
CA GLY A 45 23.61 11.86 18.95
C GLY A 45 24.67 10.80 19.25
N LYS A 46 24.56 9.58 18.69
CA LYS A 46 25.54 8.50 18.87
C LYS A 46 26.27 8.11 17.58
N GLY A 47 25.70 8.42 16.40
CA GLY A 47 26.24 8.00 15.11
C GLY A 47 25.84 6.56 14.74
N TRP A 48 26.75 5.84 14.06
CA TRP A 48 26.53 4.46 13.64
C TRP A 48 26.67 3.48 14.81
N VAL A 49 25.57 2.83 15.21
CA VAL A 49 25.49 1.86 16.31
C VAL A 49 25.07 0.51 15.74
N GLU A 50 25.66 -0.57 16.21
CA GLU A 50 25.24 -1.92 15.84
C GLU A 50 23.83 -2.23 16.38
N ALA A 51 23.03 -2.95 15.61
CA ALA A 51 21.63 -3.21 15.94
C ALA A 51 21.46 -3.90 17.33
N GLN A 52 22.41 -4.75 17.73
CA GLN A 52 22.43 -5.39 19.04
C GLN A 52 22.70 -4.44 20.22
N ASP A 53 23.31 -3.29 19.97
CA ASP A 53 23.72 -2.33 21.00
C ASP A 53 22.73 -1.15 21.14
N ILE A 54 21.68 -1.11 20.29
CA ILE A 54 20.64 -0.10 20.37
C ILE A 54 19.86 -0.28 21.68
N GLN A 55 19.73 0.80 22.43
CA GLN A 55 19.07 0.82 23.72
C GLN A 55 17.63 1.40 23.61
N PRO A 56 16.72 1.04 24.54
CA PRO A 56 15.44 1.70 24.66
C PRO A 56 15.60 3.22 24.77
N ASN A 57 14.76 3.97 24.07
CA ASN A 57 14.76 5.44 23.95
C ASN A 57 15.84 6.02 23.03
N ASP A 58 16.67 5.20 22.39
CA ASP A 58 17.51 5.68 21.30
C ASP A 58 16.65 6.20 20.16
N LYS A 59 17.01 7.35 19.59
CA LYS A 59 16.31 7.94 18.46
C LYS A 59 16.97 7.53 17.16
N ILE A 60 16.26 6.73 16.37
CA ILE A 60 16.72 6.28 15.05
C ILE A 60 16.33 7.31 14.01
N GLU A 61 17.28 7.70 13.16
CA GLU A 61 16.99 8.55 12.00
C GLU A 61 16.29 7.76 10.92
N LEU A 62 15.12 8.23 10.50
CA LEU A 62 14.36 7.63 9.41
C LEU A 62 14.76 8.23 8.07
N GLN A 63 14.88 7.38 7.05
CA GLN A 63 15.07 7.83 5.68
C GLN A 63 13.74 8.39 5.16
N THR A 64 13.66 9.70 4.98
CA THR A 64 12.47 10.38 4.46
C THR A 64 12.63 10.82 2.99
N GLN A 65 13.79 10.64 2.40
CA GLN A 65 14.00 10.92 1.00
C GLN A 65 13.69 9.68 0.16
N SER A 66 12.88 9.92 -0.85
CA SER A 66 12.19 8.90 -1.62
C SER A 66 13.08 8.31 -2.70
N LEU A 67 13.21 7.01 -2.69
CA LEU A 67 13.54 6.23 -3.87
C LEU A 67 12.23 5.74 -4.46
N PHE A 68 11.80 6.35 -5.54
CA PHE A 68 10.67 5.86 -6.31
C PHE A 68 11.17 4.91 -7.40
N GLY A 69 10.33 3.92 -7.72
CA GLY A 69 10.53 3.11 -8.90
C GLY A 69 10.17 3.87 -10.18
N ILE A 70 10.13 3.15 -11.26
CA ILE A 70 9.88 3.70 -12.61
C ILE A 70 8.59 3.17 -13.23
N GLU A 71 7.89 2.26 -12.56
CA GLU A 71 6.66 1.66 -13.07
C GLU A 71 5.50 2.64 -12.90
N SER A 72 4.95 3.10 -14.03
CA SER A 72 3.81 4.02 -14.08
C SER A 72 2.53 3.20 -14.23
N ASN A 73 1.79 3.04 -13.12
CA ASN A 73 0.56 2.25 -13.03
C ASN A 73 -0.51 2.95 -12.16
N GLU A 74 -0.66 4.26 -12.31
CA GLU A 74 -1.47 5.12 -11.43
C GLU A 74 -2.93 4.66 -11.37
N ALA A 75 -3.55 4.40 -12.54
CA ALA A 75 -4.94 3.97 -12.63
C ALA A 75 -5.16 2.61 -11.93
N LEU A 76 -4.26 1.64 -12.20
CA LEU A 76 -4.33 0.33 -11.58
C LEU A 76 -4.08 0.40 -10.07
N ALA A 77 -3.14 1.25 -9.64
CA ALA A 77 -2.83 1.46 -8.23
C ALA A 77 -4.02 2.07 -7.47
N PHE A 78 -4.70 3.06 -8.06
CA PHE A 78 -5.91 3.63 -7.48
C PHE A 78 -7.01 2.58 -7.30
N ILE A 79 -7.27 1.79 -8.35
CA ILE A 79 -8.26 0.70 -8.32
C ILE A 79 -7.87 -0.35 -7.27
N ALA A 80 -6.60 -0.75 -7.20
CA ALA A 80 -6.13 -1.70 -6.20
C ALA A 80 -6.29 -1.16 -4.76
N GLY A 81 -6.07 0.14 -4.54
CA GLY A 81 -6.31 0.82 -3.27
C GLY A 81 -7.79 0.79 -2.86
N LEU A 82 -8.71 1.11 -3.77
CA LEU A 82 -10.16 1.00 -3.53
C LEU A 82 -10.57 -0.45 -3.16
N ILE A 83 -10.02 -1.44 -3.87
CA ILE A 83 -10.32 -2.85 -3.63
C ILE A 83 -9.72 -3.35 -2.31
N ALA A 84 -8.55 -2.86 -1.93
CA ALA A 84 -7.92 -3.21 -0.65
C ALA A 84 -8.80 -2.81 0.54
N GLY A 85 -9.51 -1.68 0.45
CA GLY A 85 -10.52 -1.28 1.44
C GLY A 85 -11.84 -2.01 1.23
N ASP A 86 -12.72 -1.48 0.41
CA ASP A 86 -14.12 -1.94 0.28
C ASP A 86 -14.35 -2.97 -0.84
N GLY A 87 -13.32 -3.40 -1.58
CA GLY A 87 -13.49 -4.38 -2.66
C GLY A 87 -13.71 -5.81 -2.15
N THR A 88 -14.42 -6.60 -2.95
CA THR A 88 -14.72 -8.01 -2.63
C THR A 88 -14.40 -8.90 -3.81
N TYR A 89 -13.68 -10.01 -3.56
CA TYR A 89 -13.47 -11.07 -4.53
C TYR A 89 -14.52 -12.18 -4.36
N SER A 90 -14.93 -12.82 -5.46
CA SER A 90 -15.68 -14.07 -5.42
C SER A 90 -14.87 -15.19 -4.74
N ALA A 91 -15.53 -16.25 -4.31
CA ALA A 91 -14.90 -17.35 -3.58
C ALA A 91 -13.77 -18.04 -4.39
N ASP A 92 -13.94 -18.13 -5.70
CA ASP A 92 -12.99 -18.69 -6.67
C ASP A 92 -11.95 -17.68 -7.17
N SER A 93 -11.99 -16.43 -6.65
CA SER A 93 -11.15 -15.31 -7.08
C SER A 93 -11.31 -14.91 -8.56
N ALA A 94 -12.26 -15.48 -9.28
CA ALA A 94 -12.45 -15.23 -10.71
C ALA A 94 -13.14 -13.88 -11.01
N ASN A 95 -13.70 -13.23 -10.00
CA ASN A 95 -14.40 -11.97 -10.15
C ASN A 95 -14.06 -11.02 -9.00
N VAL A 96 -13.92 -9.73 -9.32
CA VAL A 96 -13.76 -8.67 -8.33
C VAL A 96 -14.94 -7.71 -8.41
N ARG A 97 -15.41 -7.28 -7.24
CA ARG A 97 -16.47 -6.28 -7.09
C ARG A 97 -15.94 -5.04 -6.38
N ILE A 98 -16.23 -3.88 -6.95
CA ILE A 98 -16.02 -2.58 -6.34
C ILE A 98 -17.38 -2.02 -5.95
N ASP A 99 -17.54 -1.65 -4.69
CA ASP A 99 -18.75 -1.01 -4.16
C ASP A 99 -18.46 0.46 -3.82
N LEU A 100 -19.29 1.38 -4.33
CA LEU A 100 -19.22 2.81 -4.03
C LEU A 100 -20.51 3.24 -3.33
N TRP A 101 -20.42 3.67 -2.09
CA TRP A 101 -21.57 3.96 -1.22
C TRP A 101 -22.15 5.35 -1.48
N LYS A 102 -23.45 5.45 -1.65
CA LYS A 102 -24.18 6.72 -1.85
C LYS A 102 -23.98 7.66 -0.66
N GLY A 103 -23.73 8.93 -0.95
CA GLY A 103 -23.43 9.95 0.05
C GLY A 103 -21.99 9.88 0.64
N LYS A 104 -21.15 8.95 0.16
CA LYS A 104 -19.74 8.84 0.57
C LYS A 104 -18.81 8.85 -0.63
N THR A 105 -18.89 7.82 -1.47
CA THR A 105 -17.97 7.57 -2.58
C THR A 105 -18.65 7.55 -3.95
N ASP A 106 -19.95 7.78 -4.02
CA ASP A 106 -20.74 7.80 -5.25
C ASP A 106 -20.29 8.85 -6.29
N HIS A 107 -19.68 9.94 -5.84
CA HIS A 107 -19.06 10.93 -6.71
C HIS A 107 -17.88 10.38 -7.53
N LEU A 108 -17.35 9.22 -7.17
CA LEU A 108 -16.24 8.55 -7.87
C LEU A 108 -16.71 7.60 -8.98
N VAL A 109 -18.01 7.35 -9.14
CA VAL A 109 -18.56 6.36 -10.09
C VAL A 109 -17.98 6.57 -11.49
N SER A 110 -18.10 7.79 -12.04
CA SER A 110 -17.62 8.10 -13.38
C SER A 110 -16.10 8.00 -13.51
N GLU A 111 -15.36 8.46 -12.49
CA GLU A 111 -13.89 8.38 -12.47
C GLU A 111 -13.43 6.91 -12.47
N VAL A 112 -13.99 6.10 -11.58
CA VAL A 112 -13.60 4.68 -11.46
C VAL A 112 -13.95 3.89 -12.71
N GLU A 113 -15.14 4.12 -13.32
CA GLU A 113 -15.48 3.48 -14.60
C GLU A 113 -14.45 3.81 -15.69
N GLN A 114 -14.12 5.08 -15.86
CA GLN A 114 -13.14 5.51 -16.87
C GLN A 114 -11.77 4.88 -16.62
N LEU A 115 -11.31 4.81 -15.36
CA LEU A 115 -10.05 4.19 -15.02
C LEU A 115 -10.07 2.68 -15.27
N VAL A 116 -11.13 1.97 -14.90
CA VAL A 116 -11.29 0.54 -15.20
C VAL A 116 -11.27 0.29 -16.71
N HIS A 117 -11.99 1.09 -17.48
CA HIS A 117 -11.99 0.97 -18.94
C HIS A 117 -10.60 1.21 -19.53
N SER A 118 -9.88 2.22 -19.04
CA SER A 118 -8.54 2.55 -19.54
C SER A 118 -7.53 1.43 -19.27
N VAL A 119 -7.51 0.86 -18.05
CA VAL A 119 -6.56 -0.23 -17.72
C VAL A 119 -6.86 -1.50 -18.50
N LEU A 120 -8.15 -1.82 -18.72
CA LEU A 120 -8.55 -2.97 -19.52
C LEU A 120 -8.24 -2.77 -21.02
N ALA A 121 -8.45 -1.57 -21.56
CA ALA A 121 -8.07 -1.26 -22.93
C ALA A 121 -6.55 -1.36 -23.17
N ASN A 122 -5.76 -0.86 -22.24
CA ASN A 122 -4.29 -0.96 -22.31
C ASN A 122 -3.81 -2.42 -22.27
N GLN A 123 -4.43 -3.27 -21.44
CA GLN A 123 -4.15 -4.70 -21.41
C GLN A 123 -4.47 -5.35 -22.75
N ALA A 124 -5.61 -5.05 -23.37
CA ALA A 124 -6.01 -5.60 -24.68
C ALA A 124 -5.01 -5.26 -25.77
N ILE A 125 -4.46 -4.05 -25.77
CA ILE A 125 -3.41 -3.64 -26.72
C ILE A 125 -2.16 -4.47 -26.53
N ASN A 126 -1.72 -4.67 -25.28
CA ASN A 126 -0.50 -5.39 -24.95
C ASN A 126 -0.61 -6.90 -25.21
N THR A 127 -1.79 -7.47 -25.07
CA THR A 127 -2.03 -8.93 -25.26
C THR A 127 -2.56 -9.26 -26.65
N SER A 128 -2.85 -8.28 -27.49
CA SER A 128 -3.49 -8.43 -28.82
C SER A 128 -4.85 -9.19 -28.75
N VAL A 129 -5.46 -9.24 -27.59
CA VAL A 129 -6.80 -9.85 -27.40
C VAL A 129 -7.83 -8.73 -27.30
N PRO A 130 -8.71 -8.56 -28.30
CA PRO A 130 -9.74 -7.53 -28.25
C PRO A 130 -10.71 -7.79 -27.08
N ILE A 131 -10.96 -6.79 -26.24
CA ILE A 131 -12.09 -6.82 -25.31
C ILE A 131 -13.32 -6.43 -26.10
N PRO A 132 -14.33 -7.31 -26.24
CA PRO A 132 -15.58 -6.95 -26.92
C PRO A 132 -16.23 -5.76 -26.21
N ALA A 133 -16.66 -4.75 -26.93
CA ALA A 133 -17.31 -3.56 -26.40
C ALA A 133 -18.56 -3.88 -25.53
N THR A 134 -19.17 -5.03 -25.75
CA THR A 134 -20.33 -5.54 -25.00
C THR A 134 -20.00 -6.03 -23.58
N ASN A 135 -18.72 -6.20 -23.24
CA ASN A 135 -18.26 -6.72 -21.95
C ASN A 135 -17.55 -5.68 -21.09
N THR A 136 -17.66 -4.41 -21.40
CA THR A 136 -17.06 -3.32 -20.60
C THR A 136 -17.79 -3.23 -19.27
N PRO A 137 -17.11 -3.37 -18.12
CA PRO A 137 -17.76 -3.34 -16.83
C PRO A 137 -18.26 -1.92 -16.51
N VAL A 138 -19.52 -1.84 -16.05
CA VAL A 138 -20.17 -0.59 -15.63
C VAL A 138 -20.75 -0.73 -14.23
N PHE A 139 -20.87 0.39 -13.52
CA PHE A 139 -21.55 0.40 -12.24
C PHE A 139 -23.07 0.22 -12.41
N LYS A 140 -23.65 -0.62 -11.55
CA LYS A 140 -25.10 -0.81 -11.43
C LYS A 140 -25.57 -0.20 -10.13
N ASP A 141 -26.69 0.51 -10.17
CA ASP A 141 -27.36 1.01 -8.97
C ASP A 141 -27.98 -0.19 -8.20
N CYS A 142 -27.55 -0.35 -6.95
CA CYS A 142 -27.98 -1.41 -6.03
C CYS A 142 -28.72 -0.85 -4.81
N GLY A 143 -29.33 0.33 -4.93
CA GLY A 143 -30.10 0.98 -3.87
C GLY A 143 -29.27 1.91 -3.02
N ASP A 144 -28.49 1.40 -2.08
CA ASP A 144 -27.63 2.17 -1.17
C ASP A 144 -26.22 2.40 -1.69
N LYS A 145 -25.86 1.72 -2.77
CA LYS A 145 -24.54 1.79 -3.41
C LYS A 145 -24.59 1.54 -4.90
N TYR A 146 -23.49 1.86 -5.56
CA TYR A 146 -23.19 1.44 -6.92
C TYR A 146 -22.19 0.28 -6.88
N SER A 147 -22.41 -0.79 -7.66
CA SER A 147 -21.54 -1.97 -7.70
C SER A 147 -21.07 -2.24 -9.13
N LEU A 148 -19.75 -2.39 -9.31
CA LEU A 148 -19.12 -2.84 -10.54
C LEU A 148 -18.51 -4.22 -10.31
N ASN A 149 -18.81 -5.18 -11.19
CA ASN A 149 -18.25 -6.53 -11.16
C ASN A 149 -17.46 -6.78 -12.44
N SER A 150 -16.26 -7.37 -12.33
CA SER A 150 -15.43 -7.65 -13.50
C SER A 150 -14.50 -8.84 -13.31
N HIS A 151 -14.64 -9.83 -14.20
CA HIS A 151 -13.68 -10.94 -14.34
C HIS A 151 -12.38 -10.48 -14.98
N GLN A 152 -12.46 -9.59 -15.96
CA GLN A 152 -11.29 -9.07 -16.66
C GLN A 152 -10.39 -8.27 -15.72
N LEU A 153 -10.99 -7.42 -14.87
CA LEU A 153 -10.25 -6.68 -13.86
C LEU A 153 -9.63 -7.61 -12.82
N ALA A 154 -10.33 -8.68 -12.40
CA ALA A 154 -9.77 -9.66 -11.49
C ALA A 154 -8.55 -10.37 -12.10
N ALA A 155 -8.61 -10.75 -13.38
CA ALA A 155 -7.49 -11.36 -14.10
C ALA A 155 -6.31 -10.38 -14.22
N LEU A 156 -6.55 -9.14 -14.64
CA LEU A 156 -5.51 -8.11 -14.72
C LEU A 156 -4.81 -7.87 -13.39
N LEU A 157 -5.56 -7.77 -12.30
CA LEU A 157 -5.01 -7.60 -10.96
C LEU A 157 -4.19 -8.82 -10.52
N ALA A 158 -4.64 -10.04 -10.87
CA ALA A 158 -3.92 -11.27 -10.57
C ALA A 158 -2.56 -11.35 -11.30
N ASP A 159 -2.47 -10.89 -12.55
CA ASP A 159 -1.22 -10.78 -13.30
C ASP A 159 -0.21 -9.86 -12.59
N HIS A 160 -0.70 -8.90 -11.79
CA HIS A 160 0.10 -8.00 -10.96
C HIS A 160 0.25 -8.49 -9.50
N GLY A 161 -0.09 -9.75 -9.22
CA GLY A 161 0.02 -10.36 -7.89
C GLY A 161 -1.02 -9.89 -6.87
N PHE A 162 -2.09 -9.20 -7.32
CA PHE A 162 -3.14 -8.70 -6.46
C PHE A 162 -4.41 -9.56 -6.62
N THR A 163 -4.63 -10.44 -5.64
CA THR A 163 -5.70 -11.45 -5.62
C THR A 163 -6.49 -11.36 -4.31
N ARG A 164 -7.48 -12.22 -4.16
CA ARG A 164 -8.21 -12.38 -2.89
C ARG A 164 -7.29 -12.57 -1.68
N ASP A 165 -6.26 -13.40 -1.82
CA ASP A 165 -5.38 -13.77 -0.71
C ASP A 165 -4.32 -12.70 -0.43
N THR A 166 -4.02 -11.86 -1.42
CA THR A 166 -3.00 -10.81 -1.32
C THR A 166 -3.58 -9.39 -1.20
N LYS A 167 -4.90 -9.19 -1.35
CA LYS A 167 -5.52 -7.86 -1.35
C LYS A 167 -5.26 -7.04 -0.07
N LEU A 168 -4.96 -7.70 1.05
CA LEU A 168 -4.59 -7.08 2.32
C LEU A 168 -3.06 -6.95 2.49
N LYS A 169 -2.35 -6.83 1.37
CA LYS A 169 -0.94 -6.41 1.29
C LYS A 169 -0.81 -5.39 0.18
N VAL A 170 0.15 -4.50 0.30
CA VAL A 170 0.47 -3.59 -0.81
C VAL A 170 1.10 -4.41 -1.94
N PRO A 171 0.57 -4.32 -3.18
CA PRO A 171 1.13 -5.06 -4.31
C PRO A 171 2.55 -4.60 -4.66
N GLU A 172 3.37 -5.51 -5.16
CA GLU A 172 4.78 -5.22 -5.48
C GLU A 172 4.93 -4.10 -6.53
N PHE A 173 4.03 -4.03 -7.52
CA PHE A 173 4.07 -2.98 -8.53
C PHE A 173 3.89 -1.57 -7.96
N VAL A 174 3.21 -1.43 -6.79
CA VAL A 174 3.10 -0.15 -6.09
C VAL A 174 4.43 0.23 -5.46
N PHE A 175 5.15 -0.72 -4.84
CA PHE A 175 6.50 -0.46 -4.29
C PHE A 175 7.54 -0.15 -5.38
N LYS A 176 7.38 -0.73 -6.57
CA LYS A 176 8.21 -0.45 -7.75
C LYS A 176 7.75 0.76 -8.55
N GLY A 177 6.64 1.35 -8.15
CA GLY A 177 5.97 2.42 -8.86
C GLY A 177 6.61 3.78 -8.71
N THR A 178 6.22 4.68 -9.60
CA THR A 178 6.51 6.11 -9.49
C THR A 178 5.88 6.69 -8.22
N LYS A 179 6.24 7.92 -7.89
CA LYS A 179 5.62 8.67 -6.78
C LYS A 179 4.10 8.71 -6.94
N GLU A 180 3.65 9.03 -8.14
CA GLU A 180 2.24 9.14 -8.53
C GLU A 180 1.51 7.81 -8.36
N THR A 181 2.14 6.69 -8.73
CA THR A 181 1.59 5.33 -8.52
C THR A 181 1.35 5.06 -7.03
N ILE A 182 2.30 5.40 -6.16
CA ILE A 182 2.16 5.24 -4.71
C ILE A 182 1.05 6.15 -4.16
N GLU A 183 1.01 7.41 -4.58
CA GLU A 183 -0.01 8.38 -4.17
C GLU A 183 -1.42 7.90 -4.55
N GLN A 184 -1.60 7.36 -5.75
CA GLN A 184 -2.89 6.87 -6.21
C GLN A 184 -3.35 5.61 -5.44
N TYR A 185 -2.45 4.70 -5.10
CA TYR A 185 -2.81 3.56 -4.25
C TYR A 185 -3.29 4.02 -2.86
N ILE A 186 -2.53 4.92 -2.22
CA ILE A 186 -2.89 5.47 -0.90
C ILE A 186 -4.21 6.24 -1.00
N ARG A 187 -4.43 7.03 -2.07
CA ARG A 187 -5.68 7.75 -2.32
C ARG A 187 -6.86 6.77 -2.35
N GLY A 188 -6.78 5.71 -3.16
CA GLY A 188 -7.85 4.70 -3.26
C GLY A 188 -8.17 4.06 -1.92
N LEU A 189 -7.15 3.66 -1.16
CA LEU A 189 -7.32 3.03 0.14
C LEU A 189 -7.92 3.99 1.19
N LEU A 190 -7.50 5.25 1.22
CA LEU A 190 -8.00 6.24 2.17
C LEU A 190 -9.42 6.72 1.85
N LEU A 191 -9.85 6.68 0.58
CA LEU A 191 -11.22 7.02 0.20
C LEU A 191 -12.25 6.00 0.71
N THR A 192 -11.84 4.75 0.92
CA THR A 192 -12.70 3.68 1.44
C THR A 192 -12.60 3.53 2.96
N ASP A 193 -11.39 3.27 3.48
CA ASP A 193 -11.12 2.93 4.87
C ASP A 193 -10.52 4.09 5.69
N GLY A 194 -10.22 5.21 5.05
CA GLY A 194 -9.65 6.38 5.70
C GLY A 194 -10.68 7.18 6.50
N THR A 195 -10.21 7.83 7.54
CA THR A 195 -11.01 8.74 8.36
C THR A 195 -10.23 10.03 8.59
N VAL A 196 -10.89 11.16 8.38
CA VAL A 196 -10.36 12.50 8.70
C VAL A 196 -11.09 13.03 9.92
N GLN A 197 -10.34 13.36 10.96
CA GLN A 197 -10.85 13.98 12.17
C GLN A 197 -10.27 15.39 12.30
N ALA A 198 -11.12 16.39 12.17
CA ALA A 198 -10.75 17.78 12.45
C ALA A 198 -10.88 18.06 13.96
N THR A 199 -9.90 18.77 14.52
CA THR A 199 -9.97 19.23 15.89
C THR A 199 -10.49 20.68 15.93
N ASN A 200 -11.08 21.07 17.06
CA ASN A 200 -11.55 22.46 17.28
C ASN A 200 -10.42 23.51 17.23
N LYS A 201 -9.15 23.07 17.20
CA LYS A 201 -7.95 23.92 17.10
C LYS A 201 -7.41 24.02 15.66
N GLY A 202 -8.16 23.58 14.65
CA GLY A 202 -7.75 23.64 13.23
C GLY A 202 -6.75 22.58 12.79
N ALA A 203 -6.35 21.64 13.66
CA ALA A 203 -5.54 20.50 13.27
C ALA A 203 -6.43 19.38 12.71
N ALA A 204 -5.98 18.70 11.68
CA ALA A 204 -6.64 17.52 11.14
C ALA A 204 -5.74 16.28 11.35
N THR A 205 -6.38 15.15 11.67
CA THR A 205 -5.71 13.84 11.74
C THR A 205 -6.33 12.94 10.69
N VAL A 206 -5.50 12.38 9.83
CA VAL A 206 -5.88 11.31 8.89
C VAL A 206 -5.51 9.98 9.53
N SER A 207 -6.43 9.04 9.54
CA SER A 207 -6.20 7.70 10.08
C SER A 207 -6.77 6.62 9.17
N LEU A 208 -6.09 5.48 9.15
CA LEU A 208 -6.51 4.25 8.50
C LEU A 208 -6.63 3.17 9.58
N ALA A 209 -7.77 2.49 9.65
CA ALA A 209 -7.98 1.39 10.59
C ALA A 209 -8.07 0.06 9.84
N SER A 210 -7.29 -0.92 10.26
CA SER A 210 -7.34 -2.28 9.71
C SER A 210 -7.04 -3.31 10.80
N ILE A 211 -7.65 -4.48 10.69
CA ILE A 211 -7.28 -5.66 11.48
C ILE A 211 -6.00 -6.33 10.94
N ASN A 212 -5.63 -6.01 9.71
CA ASN A 212 -4.44 -6.55 9.05
C ASN A 212 -3.23 -5.66 9.32
N LYS A 213 -2.42 -6.05 10.30
CA LYS A 213 -1.21 -5.30 10.66
C LYS A 213 -0.17 -5.24 9.54
N PRO A 214 0.11 -6.31 8.75
CA PRO A 214 0.99 -6.23 7.59
C PRO A 214 0.60 -5.14 6.58
N LEU A 215 -0.68 -4.97 6.26
CA LEU A 215 -1.14 -3.89 5.39
C LEU A 215 -0.78 -2.51 5.97
N LEU A 216 -0.97 -2.32 7.28
CA LEU A 216 -0.62 -1.04 7.93
C LEU A 216 0.89 -0.80 7.94
N GLU A 217 1.70 -1.84 8.11
CA GLU A 217 3.15 -1.76 8.04
C GLU A 217 3.61 -1.40 6.61
N ASP A 218 3.01 -2.00 5.58
CA ASP A 218 3.27 -1.68 4.17
C ASP A 218 2.87 -0.23 3.84
N VAL A 219 1.67 0.21 4.26
CA VAL A 219 1.22 1.60 4.06
C VAL A 219 2.13 2.58 4.80
N GLN A 220 2.61 2.23 5.99
CA GLN A 220 3.58 3.05 6.73
C GLN A 220 4.89 3.24 5.94
N LEU A 221 5.36 2.20 5.23
CA LEU A 221 6.52 2.28 4.33
C LEU A 221 6.24 3.15 3.09
N LEU A 222 5.05 3.07 2.51
CA LEU A 222 4.68 3.96 1.40
C LEU A 222 4.64 5.42 1.85
N LEU A 223 4.06 5.69 3.01
CA LEU A 223 3.97 7.05 3.57
C LEU A 223 5.35 7.65 3.84
N ILE A 224 6.29 6.88 4.42
CA ILE A 224 7.64 7.38 4.68
C ILE A 224 8.40 7.67 3.37
N ASN A 225 8.15 6.92 2.31
CA ASN A 225 8.68 7.22 0.98
C ASN A 225 8.15 8.55 0.43
N LEU A 226 6.92 8.93 0.77
CA LEU A 226 6.35 10.25 0.46
C LEU A 226 6.78 11.36 1.44
N GLY A 227 7.68 11.06 2.38
CA GLY A 227 8.13 12.02 3.41
C GLY A 227 7.14 12.19 4.57
N ILE A 228 6.11 11.36 4.65
CA ILE A 228 5.07 11.44 5.68
C ILE A 228 5.37 10.42 6.78
N THR A 229 5.66 10.89 7.97
CA THR A 229 5.79 10.02 9.15
C THR A 229 4.42 9.66 9.70
N SER A 230 4.27 8.41 10.13
CA SER A 230 3.00 7.89 10.66
C SER A 230 3.25 7.00 11.88
N ARG A 231 2.19 6.68 12.61
CA ARG A 231 2.27 5.81 13.79
C ARG A 231 1.21 4.73 13.75
N ILE A 232 1.63 3.49 13.95
CA ILE A 232 0.72 2.35 14.13
C ILE A 232 0.38 2.23 15.62
N LYS A 233 -0.92 2.23 15.95
CA LYS A 233 -1.43 2.07 17.31
C LYS A 233 -2.41 0.92 17.40
N LEU A 234 -2.29 0.12 18.45
CA LEU A 234 -3.30 -0.89 18.79
C LEU A 234 -4.49 -0.18 19.45
N MET A 235 -5.64 -0.11 18.77
CA MET A 235 -6.84 0.58 19.26
C MET A 235 -7.67 -0.27 20.22
N ARG A 236 -7.74 -1.60 20.01
CA ARG A 236 -8.47 -2.56 20.85
C ARG A 236 -7.73 -3.89 20.86
N LYS A 237 -7.68 -4.55 22.02
CA LYS A 237 -7.32 -5.97 22.07
C LYS A 237 -8.49 -6.77 21.47
N ALA A 238 -8.18 -7.76 20.62
CA ALA A 238 -9.20 -8.68 20.16
C ALA A 238 -9.86 -9.33 21.38
N CYS A 239 -11.15 -9.13 21.54
CA CYS A 239 -11.94 -9.95 22.49
C CYS A 239 -12.02 -11.34 21.85
N VAL A 240 -11.23 -12.27 22.34
CA VAL A 240 -11.44 -13.70 22.09
C VAL A 240 -12.72 -14.05 22.82
N LYS A 241 -13.81 -14.33 22.06
CA LYS A 241 -15.02 -14.95 22.56
C LYS A 241 -14.84 -16.45 22.59
#